data_d0c298329751e2dd30879ea63426b8a4
#
_entry.id   d0c298329751e2dd30879ea63426b8a4
#
_cell.length_a   1.000
_cell.length_b   1.000
_cell.length_c   1.000
_cell.angle_alpha   90.00
_cell.angle_beta   90.00
_cell.angle_gamma   90.00
#
_symmetry.space_group_name_H-M   'P 1'
#
loop_
_entity.id
_entity.type
_entity.pdbx_description
1 polymer ?
#
loop_
_entity_poly.entity_id
_entity_poly.type
_entity_poly.pdbx_seq_one_letter_code
_entity_poly.pdbx_strand_id
1 'polypeptide(L)'
;VWTSGAGEADWCYLIARTDPDAPPHKGLSEFVVDMSAPGIEVRRIRDATGNEHFCELLLEDVEVPAANLVGTENGSFGQVMRQMEHERGGIDRLVSNRRLYVDALASADRGSPLVRQDIARLESVYSVGRNMVLREVLGQAPQGWSAVTKTLCTEFEQGVADFCVKVAGADALAWNRVSRGICYAPAYTLMGGTTQVLRNIIGERMLGLPREPRPSR
;
A
#
# COMPACT_ATOMS: atom_id res chain seq x y z
N VAL A 1 -6.74 -13.51 1.94
CA VAL A 1 -6.90 -12.99 0.57
C VAL A 1 -6.02 -11.77 0.39
N TRP A 2 -5.50 -11.55 -0.80
CA TRP A 2 -4.59 -10.46 -1.21
C TRP A 2 -3.21 -10.52 -0.53
N THR A 3 -2.73 -11.71 -0.20
CA THR A 3 -1.41 -11.92 0.38
C THR A 3 -0.35 -11.80 -0.72
N SER A 4 0.46 -10.75 -0.63
CA SER A 4 1.50 -10.48 -1.63
C SER A 4 2.64 -11.49 -1.53
N GLY A 5 3.04 -12.07 -2.66
CA GLY A 5 4.22 -12.94 -2.76
C GLY A 5 4.10 -14.30 -2.07
N ALA A 6 2.92 -14.68 -1.56
CA ALA A 6 2.76 -15.95 -0.84
C ALA A 6 3.02 -17.20 -1.71
N GLY A 7 2.95 -17.06 -3.04
CA GLY A 7 3.27 -18.16 -3.96
C GLY A 7 4.77 -18.50 -4.07
N GLU A 8 5.63 -17.64 -3.50
CA GLU A 8 7.10 -17.78 -3.56
C GLU A 8 7.76 -17.67 -2.19
N ALA A 9 6.98 -17.31 -1.14
CA ALA A 9 7.51 -17.14 0.21
C ALA A 9 7.66 -18.48 0.92
N ASP A 10 8.76 -18.65 1.65
CA ASP A 10 9.00 -19.80 2.53
C ASP A 10 8.29 -19.64 3.89
N TRP A 11 8.02 -18.41 4.30
CA TRP A 11 7.45 -18.06 5.60
C TRP A 11 6.31 -17.07 5.48
N CYS A 12 5.29 -17.23 6.31
CA CYS A 12 4.17 -16.29 6.43
C CYS A 12 4.17 -15.65 7.81
N TYR A 13 3.98 -14.34 7.83
CA TYR A 13 3.69 -13.59 9.05
C TYR A 13 2.17 -13.54 9.26
N LEU A 14 1.69 -14.31 10.21
CA LEU A 14 0.27 -14.54 10.45
C LEU A 14 -0.20 -13.82 11.72
N ILE A 15 -1.30 -13.09 11.60
CA ILE A 15 -2.04 -12.57 12.75
C ILE A 15 -3.28 -13.43 12.92
N ALA A 16 -3.41 -14.08 14.07
CA ALA A 16 -4.53 -14.96 14.38
C ALA A 16 -5.20 -14.57 15.69
N ARG A 17 -6.48 -14.92 15.80
CA ARG A 17 -7.23 -14.77 17.05
C ARG A 17 -6.92 -15.95 17.97
N THR A 18 -6.34 -15.66 19.12
CA THR A 18 -5.96 -16.64 20.13
C THR A 18 -6.87 -16.60 21.36
N ASP A 19 -7.60 -15.52 21.58
CA ASP A 19 -8.65 -15.41 22.60
C ASP A 19 -9.97 -14.96 21.91
N PRO A 20 -10.91 -15.90 21.66
CA PRO A 20 -12.18 -15.61 20.99
C PRO A 20 -13.12 -14.74 21.82
N ASP A 21 -12.99 -14.73 23.14
CA ASP A 21 -13.87 -14.00 24.07
C ASP A 21 -13.42 -12.56 24.28
N ALA A 22 -12.20 -12.24 23.87
CA ALA A 22 -11.66 -10.89 24.00
C ALA A 22 -12.30 -9.89 23.00
N PRO A 23 -12.31 -8.58 23.31
CA PRO A 23 -12.70 -7.54 22.36
C PRO A 23 -11.92 -7.62 21.05
N PRO A 24 -12.47 -7.14 19.89
CA PRO A 24 -11.87 -7.33 18.56
C PRO A 24 -10.39 -6.91 18.42
N HIS A 25 -9.95 -5.90 19.18
CA HIS A 25 -8.58 -5.39 19.19
C HIS A 25 -7.67 -6.03 20.26
N LYS A 26 -8.19 -7.01 21.00
CA LYS A 26 -7.46 -7.82 21.98
C LYS A 26 -7.60 -9.29 21.61
N GLY A 27 -6.79 -10.15 22.19
CA GLY A 27 -6.86 -11.59 21.90
C GLY A 27 -6.36 -11.95 20.51
N LEU A 28 -5.45 -11.14 19.96
CA LEU A 28 -4.75 -11.39 18.71
C LEU A 28 -3.27 -11.65 19.00
N SER A 29 -2.70 -12.65 18.36
CA SER A 29 -1.29 -13.02 18.44
C SER A 29 -0.67 -13.11 17.06
N GLU A 30 0.63 -12.95 16.97
CA GLU A 30 1.42 -13.00 15.75
C GLU A 30 2.29 -14.25 15.74
N PHE A 31 2.38 -14.88 14.57
CA PHE A 31 3.17 -16.08 14.37
C PHE A 31 3.99 -16.01 13.08
N VAL A 32 5.16 -16.63 13.11
CA VAL A 32 5.91 -16.96 11.91
C VAL A 32 5.57 -18.39 11.53
N VAL A 33 4.94 -18.57 10.38
CA VAL A 33 4.42 -19.86 9.91
C VAL A 33 5.24 -20.33 8.72
N ASP A 34 5.72 -21.58 8.78
CA ASP A 34 6.37 -22.24 7.65
C ASP A 34 5.34 -22.53 6.56
N MET A 35 5.55 -22.01 5.36
CA MET A 35 4.62 -22.18 4.24
C MET A 35 4.58 -23.62 3.67
N SER A 36 5.54 -24.46 4.08
CA SER A 36 5.54 -25.90 3.77
C SER A 36 4.73 -26.75 4.75
N ALA A 37 4.18 -26.14 5.82
CA ALA A 37 3.41 -26.86 6.82
C ALA A 37 2.14 -27.50 6.21
N PRO A 38 1.78 -28.71 6.65
CA PRO A 38 0.52 -29.34 6.24
C PRO A 38 -0.69 -28.47 6.57
N GLY A 39 -1.70 -28.45 5.69
CA GLY A 39 -2.92 -27.67 5.87
C GLY A 39 -2.87 -26.26 5.27
N ILE A 40 -1.78 -25.89 4.59
CA ILE A 40 -1.67 -24.62 3.87
C ILE A 40 -1.93 -24.86 2.38
N GLU A 41 -2.92 -24.15 1.83
CA GLU A 41 -3.17 -24.08 0.40
C GLU A 41 -2.98 -22.65 -0.10
N VAL A 42 -2.18 -22.47 -1.16
CA VAL A 42 -1.91 -21.17 -1.80
C VAL A 42 -2.64 -21.11 -3.14
N ARG A 43 -3.58 -20.19 -3.28
CA ARG A 43 -4.30 -19.93 -4.53
C ARG A 43 -3.88 -18.60 -5.12
N ARG A 44 -3.31 -18.61 -6.31
CA ARG A 44 -2.89 -17.38 -7.00
C ARG A 44 -4.09 -16.60 -7.50
N ILE A 45 -4.03 -15.27 -7.36
CA ILE A 45 -5.06 -14.33 -7.84
C ILE A 45 -4.47 -13.54 -8.99
N ARG A 46 -5.09 -13.64 -10.17
CA ARG A 46 -4.73 -12.85 -11.32
C ARG A 46 -5.33 -11.45 -11.22
N ASP A 47 -4.48 -10.43 -11.19
CA ASP A 47 -4.89 -9.03 -11.13
C ASP A 47 -5.21 -8.44 -12.52
N ALA A 48 -5.65 -7.18 -12.57
CA ALA A 48 -5.99 -6.48 -13.81
C ALA A 48 -4.79 -6.27 -14.74
N THR A 49 -3.56 -6.41 -14.25
CA THR A 49 -2.33 -6.34 -15.06
C THR A 49 -1.90 -7.69 -15.62
N GLY A 50 -2.67 -8.76 -15.31
CA GLY A 50 -2.34 -10.13 -15.69
C GLY A 50 -1.29 -10.79 -14.81
N ASN A 51 -0.79 -10.13 -13.77
CA ASN A 51 0.15 -10.68 -12.80
C ASN A 51 -0.58 -11.54 -11.76
N GLU A 52 0.13 -12.52 -11.19
CA GLU A 52 -0.36 -13.43 -10.15
C GLU A 52 0.48 -13.30 -8.86
N HIS A 53 0.82 -12.07 -8.53
CA HIS A 53 1.61 -11.72 -7.36
C HIS A 53 0.80 -11.81 -6.05
N PHE A 54 -0.52 -11.62 -6.11
CA PHE A 54 -1.39 -11.78 -4.96
C PHE A 54 -1.90 -13.22 -4.85
N CYS A 55 -2.10 -13.67 -3.61
CA CYS A 55 -2.63 -15.00 -3.33
C CYS A 55 -3.74 -14.94 -2.28
N GLU A 56 -4.58 -15.96 -2.30
CA GLU A 56 -5.40 -16.37 -1.18
C GLU A 56 -4.68 -17.51 -0.45
N LEU A 57 -4.59 -17.40 0.87
CA LEU A 57 -4.10 -18.48 1.74
C LEU A 57 -5.30 -19.09 2.45
N LEU A 58 -5.42 -20.40 2.35
CA LEU A 58 -6.30 -21.22 3.16
C LEU A 58 -5.45 -21.96 4.18
N LEU A 59 -5.85 -21.90 5.43
CA LEU A 59 -5.15 -22.52 6.55
C LEU A 59 -6.18 -23.39 7.28
N GLU A 60 -5.99 -24.70 7.22
CA GLU A 60 -6.86 -25.69 7.83
C GLU A 60 -6.02 -26.60 8.75
N ASP A 61 -6.30 -26.54 10.03
CA ASP A 61 -5.63 -27.34 11.07
C ASP A 61 -4.08 -27.28 11.02
N VAL A 62 -3.54 -26.10 10.69
CA VAL A 62 -2.09 -25.88 10.60
C VAL A 62 -1.49 -25.82 12.00
N GLU A 63 -0.58 -26.72 12.29
CA GLU A 63 0.17 -26.73 13.56
C GLU A 63 1.35 -25.76 13.49
N VAL A 64 1.39 -24.80 14.40
CA VAL A 64 2.49 -23.82 14.52
C VAL A 64 3.17 -23.98 15.87
N PRO A 65 4.50 -24.23 15.92
CA PRO A 65 5.21 -24.33 17.17
C PRO A 65 5.05 -23.08 18.04
N ALA A 66 4.85 -23.24 19.35
CA ALA A 66 4.73 -22.11 20.27
C ALA A 66 5.95 -21.18 20.28
N ALA A 67 7.13 -21.70 19.93
CA ALA A 67 8.36 -20.91 19.75
C ALA A 67 8.29 -19.90 18.60
N ASN A 68 7.36 -20.08 17.66
CA ASN A 68 7.14 -19.18 16.52
C ASN A 68 6.18 -18.01 16.84
N LEU A 69 5.72 -17.91 18.10
CA LEU A 69 4.97 -16.75 18.59
C LEU A 69 5.89 -15.51 18.57
N VAL A 70 5.43 -14.44 17.97
CA VAL A 70 6.14 -13.14 17.91
C VAL A 70 5.60 -12.24 19.00
N GLY A 71 6.46 -11.85 19.94
CA GLY A 71 6.08 -10.96 21.03
C GLY A 71 5.28 -11.66 22.12
N THR A 72 4.18 -11.05 22.55
CA THR A 72 3.35 -11.53 23.66
C THR A 72 2.02 -12.06 23.14
N GLU A 73 1.59 -13.21 23.64
CA GLU A 73 0.27 -13.75 23.36
C GLU A 73 -0.83 -12.73 23.65
N ASN A 74 -1.80 -12.62 22.75
CA ASN A 74 -2.92 -11.66 22.80
C ASN A 74 -2.51 -10.17 22.72
N GLY A 75 -1.22 -9.88 22.49
CA GLY A 75 -0.66 -8.52 22.49
C GLY A 75 -0.39 -7.91 21.12
N SER A 76 -0.73 -8.59 20.01
CA SER A 76 -0.28 -8.23 18.67
C SER A 76 -0.82 -6.91 18.14
N PHE A 77 -2.02 -6.46 18.52
CA PHE A 77 -2.64 -5.28 17.95
C PHE A 77 -1.75 -4.03 18.01
N GLY A 78 -1.06 -3.82 19.15
CA GLY A 78 -0.14 -2.69 19.32
C GLY A 78 1.12 -2.83 18.45
N GLN A 79 1.61 -4.05 18.23
CA GLN A 79 2.76 -4.32 17.36
C GLN A 79 2.42 -4.06 15.89
N VAL A 80 1.30 -4.60 15.43
CA VAL A 80 0.76 -4.38 14.08
C VAL A 80 0.58 -2.89 13.78
N MET A 81 0.01 -2.14 14.72
CA MET A 81 -0.21 -0.70 14.53
C MET A 81 1.11 0.07 14.36
N ARG A 82 2.16 -0.28 15.12
CA ARG A 82 3.50 0.32 14.94
C ARG A 82 4.13 -0.08 13.61
N GLN A 83 4.04 -1.35 13.24
CA GLN A 83 4.56 -1.86 11.96
C GLN A 83 3.88 -1.17 10.77
N MET A 84 2.55 -1.04 10.80
CA MET A 84 1.79 -0.35 9.75
C MET A 84 2.16 1.13 9.62
N GLU A 85 2.57 1.79 10.69
CA GLU A 85 3.05 3.18 10.63
C GLU A 85 4.35 3.26 9.81
N HIS A 86 5.28 2.32 9.98
CA HIS A 86 6.51 2.25 9.19
C HIS A 86 6.27 1.78 7.75
N GLU A 87 5.40 0.80 7.54
CA GLU A 87 5.08 0.25 6.21
C GLU A 87 4.40 1.28 5.30
N ARG A 88 3.58 2.17 5.84
CA ARG A 88 2.87 3.20 5.08
C ARG A 88 3.77 4.33 4.59
N GLY A 89 4.83 4.66 5.33
CA GLY A 89 5.83 5.63 4.94
C GLY A 89 6.79 5.08 3.90
N GLY A 90 7.63 5.94 3.36
CA GLY A 90 8.76 5.53 2.56
C GLY A 90 8.70 5.92 1.09
N ILE A 91 9.86 5.74 0.47
CA ILE A 91 10.15 6.18 -0.90
C ILE A 91 9.39 5.36 -1.95
N ASP A 92 9.07 4.11 -1.66
CA ASP A 92 8.42 3.19 -2.60
C ASP A 92 7.07 3.73 -3.11
N ARG A 93 6.35 4.43 -2.22
CA ARG A 93 5.06 5.04 -2.56
C ARG A 93 5.18 6.27 -3.46
N LEU A 94 6.38 6.80 -3.64
CA LEU A 94 6.66 8.01 -4.44
C LEU A 94 7.31 7.68 -5.79
N VAL A 95 7.96 6.52 -5.92
CA VAL A 95 8.80 6.21 -7.09
C VAL A 95 8.32 5.00 -7.89
N SER A 96 7.19 4.39 -7.54
CA SER A 96 6.66 3.19 -8.19
C SER A 96 6.54 3.36 -9.71
N ASN A 97 6.04 4.50 -10.18
CA ASN A 97 5.90 4.83 -11.60
C ASN A 97 7.02 5.77 -12.13
N ARG A 98 8.10 5.99 -11.36
CA ARG A 98 9.14 6.95 -11.78
C ARG A 98 9.75 6.62 -13.14
N ARG A 99 9.97 5.35 -13.43
CA ARG A 99 10.51 4.92 -14.74
C ARG A 99 9.50 5.20 -15.86
N LEU A 100 8.23 4.90 -15.63
CA LEU A 100 7.16 5.17 -16.59
C LEU A 100 7.06 6.67 -16.89
N TYR A 101 7.15 7.50 -15.87
CA TYR A 101 7.14 8.95 -15.99
C TYR A 101 8.32 9.49 -16.80
N VAL A 102 9.55 9.00 -16.53
CA VAL A 102 10.75 9.41 -17.26
C VAL A 102 10.64 9.04 -18.74
N ASP A 103 10.15 7.85 -19.05
CA ASP A 103 9.93 7.41 -20.43
C ASP A 103 8.88 8.30 -21.13
N ALA A 104 7.78 8.67 -20.45
CA ALA A 104 6.77 9.59 -20.99
C ALA A 104 7.31 10.99 -21.20
N LEU A 105 8.15 11.52 -20.30
CA LEU A 105 8.79 12.83 -20.47
C LEU A 105 9.67 12.93 -21.72
N ALA A 106 10.29 11.83 -22.13
CA ALA A 106 11.16 11.78 -23.31
C ALA A 106 10.36 11.98 -24.62
N SER A 107 9.09 11.54 -24.64
CA SER A 107 8.19 11.62 -25.80
C SER A 107 7.13 12.73 -25.72
N ALA A 108 7.07 13.45 -24.58
CA ALA A 108 6.06 14.46 -24.34
C ALA A 108 6.24 15.70 -25.23
N ASP A 109 5.16 16.18 -25.87
CA ASP A 109 5.14 17.44 -26.59
C ASP A 109 5.22 18.65 -25.63
N ARG A 110 6.43 19.09 -25.35
CA ARG A 110 6.68 20.25 -24.49
C ARG A 110 6.28 21.60 -25.10
N GLY A 111 5.90 21.63 -26.38
CA GLY A 111 5.29 22.78 -27.03
C GLY A 111 3.87 23.06 -26.54
N SER A 112 3.14 22.00 -26.15
CA SER A 112 1.78 22.11 -25.64
C SER A 112 1.75 22.74 -24.22
N PRO A 113 0.97 23.83 -24.03
CA PRO A 113 0.81 24.42 -22.69
C PRO A 113 0.21 23.47 -21.67
N LEU A 114 -0.72 22.60 -22.09
CA LEU A 114 -1.37 21.63 -21.21
C LEU A 114 -0.37 20.58 -20.70
N VAL A 115 0.47 20.07 -21.59
CA VAL A 115 1.53 19.11 -21.22
C VAL A 115 2.52 19.76 -20.26
N ARG A 116 2.93 21.01 -20.48
CA ARG A 116 3.81 21.73 -19.55
C ARG A 116 3.18 21.92 -18.17
N GLN A 117 1.88 22.22 -18.11
CA GLN A 117 1.16 22.33 -16.83
C GLN A 117 1.08 20.99 -16.09
N ASP A 118 0.79 19.89 -16.78
CA ASP A 118 0.77 18.56 -16.18
C ASP A 118 2.16 18.20 -15.62
N ILE A 119 3.23 18.44 -16.38
CA ILE A 119 4.61 18.23 -15.92
C ILE A 119 4.91 19.09 -14.68
N ALA A 120 4.61 20.38 -14.71
CA ALA A 120 4.87 21.30 -13.61
C ALA A 120 4.13 20.85 -12.34
N ARG A 121 2.87 20.44 -12.46
CA ARG A 121 2.07 19.91 -11.36
C ARG A 121 2.71 18.63 -10.77
N LEU A 122 3.06 17.67 -11.62
CA LEU A 122 3.66 16.40 -11.17
C LEU A 122 5.01 16.61 -10.52
N GLU A 123 5.90 17.44 -11.07
CA GLU A 123 7.21 17.74 -10.47
C GLU A 123 7.06 18.50 -9.13
N SER A 124 6.07 19.37 -9.00
CA SER A 124 5.77 20.04 -7.73
C SER A 124 5.33 19.05 -6.65
N VAL A 125 4.39 18.16 -6.99
CA VAL A 125 3.92 17.12 -6.05
C VAL A 125 5.04 16.14 -5.71
N TYR A 126 5.86 15.75 -6.68
CA TYR A 126 7.03 14.90 -6.45
C TYR A 126 8.01 15.55 -5.47
N SER A 127 8.31 16.83 -5.64
CA SER A 127 9.20 17.58 -4.76
C SER A 127 8.67 17.66 -3.33
N VAL A 128 7.36 17.88 -3.16
CA VAL A 128 6.69 17.86 -1.84
C VAL A 128 6.77 16.46 -1.24
N GLY A 129 6.38 15.42 -1.98
CA GLY A 129 6.41 14.02 -1.53
C GLY A 129 7.82 13.59 -1.11
N ARG A 130 8.85 13.96 -1.88
CA ARG A 130 10.25 13.70 -1.53
C ARG A 130 10.63 14.31 -0.19
N ASN A 131 10.27 15.58 0.05
CA ASN A 131 10.57 16.25 1.32
C ASN A 131 9.79 15.63 2.48
N MET A 132 8.57 15.14 2.25
CA MET A 132 7.78 14.45 3.26
C MET A 132 8.44 13.12 3.66
N VAL A 133 8.89 12.32 2.68
CA VAL A 133 9.63 11.08 2.93
C VAL A 133 10.95 11.36 3.68
N LEU A 134 11.69 12.40 3.27
CA LEU A 134 12.93 12.78 3.95
C LEU A 134 12.69 13.15 5.42
N ARG A 135 11.60 13.84 5.75
CA ARG A 135 11.25 14.16 7.14
C ARG A 135 11.00 12.91 7.98
N GLU A 136 10.37 11.88 7.39
CA GLU A 136 10.17 10.59 8.07
C GLU A 136 11.50 9.90 8.35
N VAL A 137 12.34 9.76 7.32
CA VAL A 137 13.64 9.09 7.45
C VAL A 137 14.56 9.79 8.46
N LEU A 138 14.49 11.12 8.54
CA LEU A 138 15.27 11.92 9.48
C LEU A 138 14.65 12.00 10.89
N GLY A 139 13.53 11.31 11.16
CA GLY A 139 12.84 11.37 12.45
C GLY A 139 12.25 12.74 12.77
N GLN A 140 12.01 13.59 11.77
CA GLN A 140 11.49 14.96 11.94
C GLN A 140 9.98 15.04 11.68
N ALA A 141 9.34 13.93 11.38
CA ALA A 141 7.91 13.84 11.15
C ALA A 141 7.15 13.61 12.46
N PRO A 142 5.99 14.26 12.67
CA PRO A 142 5.14 13.95 13.82
C PRO A 142 4.49 12.57 13.66
N GLN A 143 4.00 12.02 14.77
CA GLN A 143 3.28 10.75 14.75
C GLN A 143 2.08 10.80 13.79
N GLY A 144 1.86 9.73 13.03
CA GLY A 144 0.80 9.63 12.02
C GLY A 144 1.14 10.28 10.68
N TRP A 145 2.34 10.86 10.53
CA TRP A 145 2.77 11.52 9.28
C TRP A 145 2.78 10.58 8.08
N SER A 146 3.05 9.30 8.29
CA SER A 146 3.02 8.27 7.24
C SER A 146 1.67 8.21 6.51
N ALA A 147 0.56 8.50 7.20
CA ALA A 147 -0.76 8.57 6.56
C ALA A 147 -0.85 9.74 5.56
N VAL A 148 -0.21 10.88 5.86
CA VAL A 148 -0.17 12.06 4.97
C VAL A 148 0.71 11.76 3.76
N THR A 149 1.94 11.25 4.00
CA THR A 149 2.89 10.88 2.94
C THR A 149 2.27 9.85 2.01
N LYS A 150 1.70 8.77 2.56
CA LYS A 150 1.06 7.73 1.77
C LYS A 150 -0.08 8.29 0.92
N THR A 151 -0.95 9.10 1.47
CA THR A 151 -2.08 9.69 0.74
C THR A 151 -1.59 10.52 -0.44
N LEU A 152 -0.67 11.46 -0.21
CA LEU A 152 -0.12 12.31 -1.26
C LEU A 152 0.61 11.51 -2.34
N CYS A 153 1.52 10.62 -1.93
CA CYS A 153 2.37 9.88 -2.86
C CYS A 153 1.57 8.90 -3.73
N THR A 154 0.57 8.23 -3.16
CA THR A 154 -0.23 7.27 -3.95
C THR A 154 -1.21 7.95 -4.91
N GLU A 155 -1.73 9.12 -4.58
CA GLU A 155 -2.51 9.94 -5.52
C GLU A 155 -1.62 10.54 -6.62
N PHE A 156 -0.38 10.91 -6.29
CA PHE A 156 0.63 11.29 -7.27
C PHE A 156 0.92 10.16 -8.27
N GLU A 157 1.07 8.91 -7.80
CA GLU A 157 1.31 7.75 -8.68
C GLU A 157 0.16 7.51 -9.68
N GLN A 158 -1.09 7.73 -9.27
CA GLN A 158 -2.23 7.73 -10.19
C GLN A 158 -2.12 8.87 -11.23
N GLY A 159 -1.79 10.07 -10.77
CA GLY A 159 -1.58 11.21 -11.67
C GLY A 159 -0.45 11.00 -12.69
N VAL A 160 0.60 10.27 -12.30
CA VAL A 160 1.68 9.86 -13.23
C VAL A 160 1.14 8.89 -14.28
N ALA A 161 0.38 7.87 -13.88
CA ALA A 161 -0.21 6.93 -14.82
C ALA A 161 -1.12 7.63 -15.84
N ASP A 162 -1.98 8.53 -15.39
CA ASP A 162 -2.86 9.34 -16.24
C ASP A 162 -2.07 10.21 -17.24
N PHE A 163 -1.00 10.84 -16.77
CA PHE A 163 -0.10 11.62 -17.63
C PHE A 163 0.54 10.75 -18.73
N CYS A 164 1.02 9.56 -18.36
CA CYS A 164 1.64 8.63 -19.29
C CYS A 164 0.67 8.16 -20.37
N VAL A 165 -0.61 7.94 -20.04
CA VAL A 165 -1.66 7.61 -21.01
C VAL A 165 -1.91 8.78 -21.96
N LYS A 166 -1.98 10.02 -21.46
CA LYS A 166 -2.15 11.21 -22.30
C LYS A 166 -1.01 11.38 -23.29
N VAL A 167 0.22 11.15 -22.87
CA VAL A 167 1.41 11.26 -23.74
C VAL A 167 1.46 10.14 -24.76
N ALA A 168 1.14 8.91 -24.37
CA ALA A 168 1.14 7.76 -25.27
C ALA A 168 -0.02 7.77 -26.28
N GLY A 169 -1.12 8.46 -25.98
CA GLY A 169 -2.27 8.52 -26.87
C GLY A 169 -2.82 7.14 -27.24
N ALA A 170 -2.96 6.85 -28.52
CA ALA A 170 -3.47 5.57 -29.02
C ALA A 170 -2.59 4.36 -28.64
N ASP A 171 -1.30 4.56 -28.46
CA ASP A 171 -0.37 3.48 -28.07
C ASP A 171 -0.66 2.94 -26.66
N ALA A 172 -1.34 3.72 -25.80
CA ALA A 172 -1.80 3.26 -24.50
C ALA A 172 -2.87 2.16 -24.57
N LEU A 173 -3.52 1.96 -25.72
CA LEU A 173 -4.51 0.90 -25.93
C LEU A 173 -3.86 -0.47 -26.21
N ALA A 174 -2.59 -0.50 -26.63
CA ALA A 174 -1.85 -1.71 -26.78
C ALA A 174 -1.41 -2.25 -25.40
N TRP A 175 -1.26 -3.60 -25.28
CA TRP A 175 -0.79 -4.19 -24.05
C TRP A 175 0.72 -3.94 -23.87
N ASN A 176 1.06 -2.91 -23.15
CA ASN A 176 2.43 -2.46 -22.92
C ASN A 176 2.61 -1.96 -21.48
N ARG A 177 3.74 -1.31 -21.17
CA ARG A 177 4.03 -0.78 -19.83
C ARG A 177 3.03 0.31 -19.40
N VAL A 178 2.58 1.16 -20.35
CA VAL A 178 1.63 2.25 -20.03
C VAL A 178 0.26 1.69 -19.67
N SER A 179 -0.28 0.77 -20.50
CA SER A 179 -1.57 0.13 -20.24
C SER A 179 -1.56 -0.67 -18.93
N ARG A 180 -0.47 -1.39 -18.63
CA ARG A 180 -0.31 -2.05 -17.33
C ARG A 180 -0.23 -1.06 -16.18
N GLY A 181 0.47 0.06 -16.36
CA GLY A 181 0.56 1.12 -15.36
C GLY A 181 -0.81 1.70 -15.00
N ILE A 182 -1.66 1.99 -15.98
CA ILE A 182 -3.01 2.51 -15.72
C ILE A 182 -3.93 1.45 -15.09
N CYS A 183 -3.81 0.17 -15.47
CA CYS A 183 -4.57 -0.91 -14.84
C CYS A 183 -4.18 -1.12 -13.38
N TYR A 184 -2.93 -0.88 -13.00
CA TYR A 184 -2.44 -1.01 -11.64
C TYR A 184 -2.68 0.25 -10.78
N ALA A 185 -2.75 1.42 -11.40
CA ALA A 185 -2.81 2.71 -10.69
C ALA A 185 -3.89 2.81 -9.59
N PRO A 186 -5.13 2.27 -9.76
CA PRO A 186 -6.12 2.29 -8.69
C PRO A 186 -5.67 1.60 -7.40
N ALA A 187 -4.83 0.56 -7.51
CA ALA A 187 -4.33 -0.18 -6.36
C ALA A 187 -3.49 0.68 -5.40
N TYR A 188 -2.76 1.69 -5.89
CA TYR A 188 -1.96 2.57 -5.04
C TYR A 188 -2.77 3.26 -3.95
N THR A 189 -3.99 3.68 -4.24
CA THR A 189 -4.85 4.36 -3.26
C THR A 189 -5.68 3.40 -2.41
N LEU A 190 -5.64 2.09 -2.70
CA LEU A 190 -6.36 1.04 -1.97
C LEU A 190 -5.44 0.27 -1.01
N MET A 191 -4.26 -0.14 -1.46
CA MET A 191 -3.29 -0.92 -0.68
C MET A 191 -2.71 -0.12 0.49
N GLY A 192 -2.32 -0.81 1.57
CA GLY A 192 -1.70 -0.18 2.76
C GLY A 192 -2.64 0.79 3.49
N GLY A 193 -3.95 0.60 3.38
CA GLY A 193 -5.01 1.48 3.85
C GLY A 193 -5.49 2.44 2.76
N THR A 194 -6.80 2.48 2.55
CA THR A 194 -7.38 3.36 1.52
C THR A 194 -7.13 4.83 1.86
N THR A 195 -7.01 5.69 0.84
CA THR A 195 -6.82 7.13 1.07
C THR A 195 -7.98 7.75 1.87
N GLN A 196 -9.19 7.21 1.77
CA GLN A 196 -10.34 7.63 2.56
C GLN A 196 -10.13 7.35 4.04
N VAL A 197 -9.74 6.11 4.39
CA VAL A 197 -9.44 5.74 5.79
C VAL A 197 -8.24 6.55 6.33
N LEU A 198 -7.21 6.78 5.51
CA LEU A 198 -6.07 7.58 5.91
C LEU A 198 -6.44 9.05 6.16
N ARG A 199 -7.34 9.64 5.35
CA ARG A 199 -7.87 10.98 5.58
C ARG A 199 -8.64 11.07 6.89
N ASN A 200 -9.41 10.03 7.27
CA ASN A 200 -10.05 9.98 8.59
C ASN A 200 -9.00 9.94 9.71
N ILE A 201 -7.96 9.13 9.57
CA ILE A 201 -6.84 9.09 10.53
C ILE A 201 -6.18 10.47 10.67
N ILE A 202 -5.90 11.14 9.55
CA ILE A 202 -5.32 12.49 9.53
C ILE A 202 -6.27 13.48 10.24
N GLY A 203 -7.54 13.49 9.85
CA GLY A 203 -8.55 14.38 10.43
C GLY A 203 -8.71 14.19 11.94
N GLU A 204 -8.95 12.94 12.35
CA GLU A 204 -9.26 12.63 13.74
C GLU A 204 -8.04 12.70 14.67
N ARG A 205 -6.91 12.11 14.25
CA ARG A 205 -5.76 11.93 15.14
C ARG A 205 -4.71 13.03 15.06
N MET A 206 -4.53 13.65 13.89
CA MET A 206 -3.54 14.70 13.71
C MET A 206 -4.14 16.09 13.83
N LEU A 207 -5.35 16.31 13.29
CA LEU A 207 -6.01 17.61 13.28
C LEU A 207 -7.03 17.76 14.42
N GLY A 208 -7.34 16.70 15.18
CA GLY A 208 -8.29 16.75 16.30
C GLY A 208 -9.74 16.98 15.85
N LEU A 209 -10.08 16.69 14.60
CA LEU A 209 -11.45 16.85 14.10
C LEU A 209 -12.39 15.80 14.73
N PRO A 210 -13.71 16.06 14.77
CA PRO A 210 -14.68 15.08 15.23
C PRO A 210 -14.58 13.76 14.47
N ARG A 211 -14.79 12.67 15.20
CA ARG A 211 -14.82 11.33 14.59
C ARG A 211 -16.02 11.17 13.68
N GLU A 212 -15.83 10.37 12.62
CA GLU A 212 -16.93 9.96 11.76
C GLU A 212 -18.03 9.25 12.58
N PRO A 213 -19.32 9.62 12.39
CA PRO A 213 -20.42 8.95 13.07
C PRO A 213 -20.41 7.45 12.78
N ARG A 214 -20.50 6.63 13.83
CA ARG A 214 -20.67 5.19 13.62
C ARG A 214 -22.09 4.93 13.17
N PRO A 215 -22.29 4.07 12.14
CA PRO A 215 -23.64 3.63 11.80
C PRO A 215 -24.28 3.00 13.05
N SER A 216 -25.52 3.36 13.33
CA SER A 216 -26.34 2.69 14.36
C SER A 216 -26.44 1.21 13.97
N ARG A 217 -26.04 0.33 14.87
CA ARG A 217 -26.22 -1.14 14.70
C ARG A 217 -27.70 -1.47 14.84
#